data_813385644f19e79ce04348152093fd20
#
_entry.id   813385644f19e79ce04348152093fd20
#
_cell.length_a   1.000
_cell.length_b   1.000
_cell.length_c   1.000
_cell.angle_alpha   90.00
_cell.angle_beta   90.00
_cell.angle_gamma   90.00
#
_symmetry.space_group_name_H-M   'P 1'
#
loop_
_entity.id
_entity.type
_entity.pdbx_description
1 polymer ?
#
loop_
_entity_poly.entity_id
_entity_poly.type
_entity_poly.pdbx_seq_one_letter_code
_entity_poly.pdbx_strand_id
1 'polypeptide(L)'
;TFNDAHLRALGRVHDAAQARAAAEEAARSFETFNLDLMYALPGQTLADLDADLDLAFALGAPHLSLYHLTLEPNTVFAQRPPANLPDDDTAYDMLDRVTERTASGGFERYEVSAYAKDGHRCRHNVNYWQFGDYLGLGAGAHGKLSFAHRVTRQVRWREPNMYMERTLAGQGVSNESDVARAQLPFEFMLNALRLREGFALTLFTERCGLPLSAIAKPLDEAERKGLIERTGAPGAEWIRPTERGFDFLNDLQELFL
;
A
#
# COMPACT_ATOMS: atom_id res chain seq x y z
N THR A 1 0.89 -16.88 -1.51
CA THR A 1 0.50 -18.23 -1.07
C THR A 1 1.61 -19.23 -1.35
N PHE A 2 1.71 -20.27 -0.55
CA PHE A 2 2.59 -21.42 -0.73
C PHE A 2 1.80 -22.69 -1.10
N ASN A 3 0.59 -22.52 -1.64
CA ASN A 3 -0.25 -23.61 -2.12
C ASN A 3 -0.24 -23.66 -3.65
N ASP A 4 0.19 -24.78 -4.23
CA ASP A 4 0.32 -24.96 -5.69
C ASP A 4 -0.99 -24.79 -6.45
N ALA A 5 -2.12 -25.17 -5.85
CA ALA A 5 -3.42 -24.98 -6.49
C ALA A 5 -3.77 -23.49 -6.61
N HIS A 6 -3.54 -22.72 -5.53
CA HIS A 6 -3.76 -21.28 -5.52
C HIS A 6 -2.76 -20.53 -6.41
N LEU A 7 -1.47 -20.94 -6.43
CA LEU A 7 -0.48 -20.36 -7.34
C LEU A 7 -0.88 -20.54 -8.81
N ARG A 8 -1.35 -21.75 -9.18
CA ARG A 8 -1.88 -21.99 -10.54
C ARG A 8 -3.13 -21.18 -10.85
N ALA A 9 -4.05 -21.05 -9.89
CA ALA A 9 -5.25 -20.23 -10.05
C ALA A 9 -4.92 -18.76 -10.28
N LEU A 10 -3.84 -18.26 -9.66
CA LEU A 10 -3.30 -16.91 -9.87
C LEU A 10 -2.47 -16.76 -11.15
N GLY A 11 -2.26 -17.86 -11.91
CA GLY A 11 -1.42 -17.84 -13.12
C GLY A 11 0.07 -17.66 -12.82
N ARG A 12 0.53 -18.03 -11.63
CA ARG A 12 1.95 -17.95 -11.26
C ARG A 12 2.74 -19.06 -11.96
N VAL A 13 3.97 -18.72 -12.38
CA VAL A 13 4.86 -19.64 -13.10
C VAL A 13 5.74 -20.49 -12.16
N HIS A 14 5.88 -20.07 -10.91
CA HIS A 14 6.59 -20.80 -9.85
C HIS A 14 5.64 -21.66 -9.03
N ASP A 15 6.17 -22.67 -8.39
CA ASP A 15 5.48 -23.53 -7.43
C ASP A 15 5.84 -23.18 -5.97
N ALA A 16 5.18 -23.86 -5.02
CA ALA A 16 5.38 -23.66 -3.59
C ALA A 16 6.81 -23.94 -3.13
N ALA A 17 7.49 -24.96 -3.72
CA ALA A 17 8.87 -25.30 -3.38
C ALA A 17 9.83 -24.20 -3.82
N GLN A 18 9.64 -23.65 -5.01
CA GLN A 18 10.42 -22.52 -5.53
C GLN A 18 10.20 -21.25 -4.71
N ALA A 19 8.95 -20.94 -4.33
CA ALA A 19 8.62 -19.80 -3.46
C ALA A 19 9.31 -19.92 -2.10
N ARG A 20 9.29 -21.11 -1.49
CA ARG A 20 9.98 -21.37 -0.23
C ARG A 20 11.49 -21.22 -0.36
N ALA A 21 12.10 -21.83 -1.38
CA ALA A 21 13.54 -21.74 -1.59
C ALA A 21 14.00 -20.28 -1.79
N ALA A 22 13.22 -19.47 -2.52
CA ALA A 22 13.51 -18.05 -2.70
C ALA A 22 13.42 -17.27 -1.37
N ALA A 23 12.42 -17.55 -0.53
CA ALA A 23 12.29 -16.93 0.79
C ALA A 23 13.43 -17.34 1.75
N GLU A 24 13.84 -18.62 1.75
CA GLU A 24 14.98 -19.11 2.52
C GLU A 24 16.28 -18.47 2.05
N GLU A 25 16.47 -18.25 0.75
CA GLU A 25 17.63 -17.54 0.21
C GLU A 25 17.61 -16.05 0.63
N ALA A 26 16.45 -15.40 0.59
CA ALA A 26 16.30 -14.03 1.08
C ALA A 26 16.68 -13.92 2.56
N ALA A 27 16.22 -14.85 3.39
CA ALA A 27 16.51 -14.90 4.82
C ALA A 27 18.02 -15.11 5.12
N ARG A 28 18.76 -15.80 4.24
CA ARG A 28 20.20 -15.97 4.38
C ARG A 28 21.00 -14.77 3.89
N SER A 29 20.47 -14.06 2.89
CA SER A 29 21.20 -13.02 2.15
C SER A 29 20.96 -11.61 2.66
N PHE A 30 19.85 -11.37 3.36
CA PHE A 30 19.43 -10.04 3.79
C PHE A 30 19.04 -10.01 5.26
N GLU A 31 19.41 -8.95 5.97
CA GLU A 31 18.98 -8.72 7.36
C GLU A 31 17.49 -8.41 7.46
N THR A 32 16.93 -7.82 6.43
CA THR A 32 15.52 -7.50 6.32
C THR A 32 15.02 -7.80 4.92
N PHE A 33 13.86 -8.41 4.83
CA PHE A 33 13.18 -8.72 3.57
C PHE A 33 11.67 -8.77 3.80
N ASN A 34 10.92 -8.72 2.71
CA ASN A 34 9.46 -8.77 2.73
C ASN A 34 8.97 -10.03 2.02
N LEU A 35 7.90 -10.60 2.52
CA LEU A 35 7.11 -11.61 1.81
C LEU A 35 5.78 -10.99 1.40
N ASP A 36 5.50 -11.02 0.09
CA ASP A 36 4.20 -10.66 -0.47
C ASP A 36 3.31 -11.91 -0.54
N LEU A 37 2.21 -11.91 0.19
CA LEU A 37 1.19 -12.94 0.14
C LEU A 37 -0.15 -12.35 -0.27
N MET A 38 -0.95 -13.15 -0.94
CA MET A 38 -2.33 -12.79 -1.26
C MET A 38 -3.29 -13.73 -0.54
N TYR A 39 -4.43 -13.20 -0.10
CA TYR A 39 -5.53 -13.96 0.48
C TYR A 39 -6.85 -13.67 -0.25
N ALA A 40 -7.93 -14.32 0.17
CA ALA A 40 -9.20 -14.39 -0.54
C ALA A 40 -9.05 -14.94 -1.97
N LEU A 41 -8.22 -15.97 -2.11
CA LEU A 41 -7.92 -16.61 -3.38
C LEU A 41 -9.04 -17.57 -3.82
N PRO A 42 -9.14 -17.90 -5.11
CA PRO A 42 -10.11 -18.87 -5.59
C PRO A 42 -10.02 -20.20 -4.86
N GLY A 43 -11.08 -20.59 -4.15
CA GLY A 43 -11.18 -21.82 -3.38
C GLY A 43 -10.36 -21.84 -2.08
N GLN A 44 -9.76 -20.74 -1.67
CA GLN A 44 -9.01 -20.64 -0.43
C GLN A 44 -9.93 -20.75 0.79
N THR A 45 -9.56 -21.55 1.75
CA THR A 45 -10.20 -21.68 3.06
C THR A 45 -9.41 -20.91 4.13
N LEU A 46 -10.01 -20.68 5.31
CA LEU A 46 -9.29 -20.14 6.47
C LEU A 46 -8.12 -21.05 6.89
N ALA A 47 -8.25 -22.37 6.74
CA ALA A 47 -7.16 -23.29 7.04
C ALA A 47 -5.98 -23.16 6.05
N ASP A 48 -6.26 -22.91 4.77
CA ASP A 48 -5.22 -22.64 3.77
C ASP A 48 -4.49 -21.32 4.08
N LEU A 49 -5.23 -20.29 4.49
CA LEU A 49 -4.66 -19.02 4.91
C LEU A 49 -3.78 -19.18 6.16
N ASP A 50 -4.24 -19.92 7.16
CA ASP A 50 -3.46 -20.21 8.36
C ASP A 50 -2.14 -20.95 8.00
N ALA A 51 -2.19 -21.91 7.08
CA ALA A 51 -0.99 -22.62 6.62
C ALA A 51 0.02 -21.69 5.89
N ASP A 52 -0.47 -20.77 5.07
CA ASP A 52 0.36 -19.75 4.42
C ASP A 52 1.03 -18.83 5.46
N LEU A 53 0.28 -18.37 6.48
CA LEU A 53 0.79 -17.52 7.55
C LEU A 53 1.81 -18.26 8.43
N ASP A 54 1.53 -19.50 8.80
CA ASP A 54 2.45 -20.32 9.58
C ASP A 54 3.79 -20.47 8.88
N LEU A 55 3.77 -20.73 7.58
CA LEU A 55 4.98 -20.86 6.81
C LEU A 55 5.71 -19.51 6.67
N ALA A 56 4.99 -18.41 6.44
CA ALA A 56 5.58 -17.07 6.39
C ALA A 56 6.29 -16.71 7.70
N PHE A 57 5.68 -17.03 8.86
CA PHE A 57 6.29 -16.81 10.17
C PHE A 57 7.52 -17.71 10.38
N ALA A 58 7.44 -18.99 9.98
CA ALA A 58 8.56 -19.93 10.08
C ALA A 58 9.76 -19.53 9.21
N LEU A 59 9.55 -18.88 8.08
CA LEU A 59 10.59 -18.34 7.19
C LEU A 59 11.29 -17.10 7.77
N GLY A 60 10.75 -16.52 8.85
CA GLY A 60 11.41 -15.48 9.62
C GLY A 60 11.42 -14.10 8.97
N ALA A 61 10.57 -13.85 7.97
CA ALA A 61 10.46 -12.51 7.37
C ALA A 61 10.07 -11.48 8.45
N PRO A 62 10.79 -10.36 8.58
CA PRO A 62 10.44 -9.33 9.54
C PRO A 62 9.36 -8.37 9.03
N HIS A 63 9.01 -8.46 7.75
CA HIS A 63 7.97 -7.66 7.09
C HIS A 63 7.11 -8.55 6.19
N LEU A 64 5.80 -8.32 6.23
CA LEU A 64 4.80 -9.01 5.40
C LEU A 64 3.93 -7.98 4.70
N SER A 65 3.67 -8.20 3.40
CA SER A 65 2.63 -7.50 2.66
C SER A 65 1.52 -8.52 2.35
N LEU A 66 0.33 -8.30 2.90
CA LEU A 66 -0.79 -9.22 2.79
C LEU A 66 -1.92 -8.51 2.02
N TYR A 67 -2.15 -8.98 0.78
CA TYR A 67 -3.07 -8.34 -0.15
C TYR A 67 -4.34 -9.17 -0.31
N HIS A 68 -5.50 -8.55 -0.11
CA HIS A 68 -6.76 -9.10 -0.58
C HIS A 68 -6.75 -9.17 -2.12
N LEU A 69 -7.19 -10.29 -2.70
CA LEU A 69 -7.33 -10.41 -4.15
C LEU A 69 -8.45 -9.50 -4.64
N THR A 70 -8.09 -8.45 -5.37
CA THR A 70 -9.02 -7.52 -6.01
C THR A 70 -9.04 -7.73 -7.52
N LEU A 71 -10.21 -7.52 -8.13
CA LEU A 71 -10.40 -7.64 -9.57
C LEU A 71 -10.21 -6.27 -10.24
N GLU A 72 -8.95 -5.89 -10.44
CA GLU A 72 -8.60 -4.58 -11.00
C GLU A 72 -9.08 -4.42 -12.45
N PRO A 73 -9.67 -3.25 -12.81
CA PRO A 73 -10.07 -2.96 -14.18
C PRO A 73 -8.94 -3.19 -15.20
N ASN A 74 -9.31 -3.64 -16.40
CA ASN A 74 -8.36 -3.94 -17.49
C ASN A 74 -7.40 -5.12 -17.23
N THR A 75 -7.67 -5.96 -16.25
CA THR A 75 -6.97 -7.22 -16.01
C THR A 75 -7.74 -8.41 -16.60
N VAL A 76 -7.03 -9.54 -16.78
CA VAL A 76 -7.67 -10.80 -17.20
C VAL A 76 -8.73 -11.23 -16.18
N PHE A 77 -8.48 -11.06 -14.89
CA PHE A 77 -9.40 -11.42 -13.81
C PHE A 77 -10.65 -10.55 -13.79
N ALA A 78 -10.57 -9.27 -14.15
CA ALA A 78 -11.77 -8.43 -14.28
C ALA A 78 -12.64 -8.85 -15.48
N GLN A 79 -12.01 -9.29 -16.59
CA GLN A 79 -12.73 -9.76 -17.79
C GLN A 79 -13.27 -11.17 -17.62
N ARG A 80 -12.58 -12.02 -16.89
CA ARG A 80 -12.92 -13.43 -16.64
C ARG A 80 -12.64 -13.74 -15.15
N PRO A 81 -13.56 -13.36 -14.25
CA PRO A 81 -13.39 -13.61 -12.84
C PRO A 81 -13.13 -15.09 -12.57
N PRO A 82 -12.17 -15.44 -11.73
CA PRO A 82 -11.95 -16.80 -11.31
C PRO A 82 -13.21 -17.40 -10.66
N ALA A 83 -13.45 -18.68 -10.89
CA ALA A 83 -14.50 -19.38 -10.16
C ALA A 83 -14.10 -19.58 -8.68
N ASN A 84 -15.11 -19.78 -7.83
CA ASN A 84 -14.93 -20.09 -6.40
C ASN A 84 -14.14 -19.01 -5.62
N LEU A 85 -14.31 -17.73 -5.96
CA LEU A 85 -13.86 -16.65 -5.07
C LEU A 85 -14.64 -16.73 -3.77
N PRO A 86 -14.00 -16.49 -2.60
CA PRO A 86 -14.73 -16.30 -1.34
C PRO A 86 -15.77 -15.18 -1.49
N ASP A 87 -16.89 -15.34 -0.80
CA ASP A 87 -17.84 -14.24 -0.63
C ASP A 87 -17.31 -13.17 0.31
N ASP A 88 -17.98 -12.04 0.37
CA ASP A 88 -17.53 -10.88 1.15
C ASP A 88 -17.39 -11.19 2.64
N ASP A 89 -18.29 -11.99 3.22
CA ASP A 89 -18.24 -12.39 4.63
C ASP A 89 -17.00 -13.27 4.89
N THR A 90 -16.76 -14.26 4.05
CA THR A 90 -15.56 -15.11 4.13
C THR A 90 -14.27 -14.32 3.94
N ALA A 91 -14.26 -13.36 3.02
CA ALA A 91 -13.11 -12.49 2.77
C ALA A 91 -12.85 -11.57 3.97
N TYR A 92 -13.90 -11.10 4.64
CA TYR A 92 -13.79 -10.31 5.88
C TYR A 92 -13.24 -11.18 7.03
N ASP A 93 -13.74 -12.38 7.22
CA ASP A 93 -13.20 -13.36 8.20
C ASP A 93 -11.71 -13.65 7.96
N MET A 94 -11.29 -13.70 6.69
CA MET A 94 -9.87 -13.84 6.34
C MET A 94 -9.05 -12.60 6.74
N LEU A 95 -9.57 -11.39 6.56
CA LEU A 95 -8.91 -10.16 7.01
C LEU A 95 -8.75 -10.13 8.53
N ASP A 96 -9.80 -10.50 9.26
CA ASP A 96 -9.75 -10.59 10.73
C ASP A 96 -8.72 -11.64 11.17
N ARG A 97 -8.69 -12.79 10.51
CA ARG A 97 -7.70 -13.87 10.77
C ARG A 97 -6.28 -13.39 10.50
N VAL A 98 -6.04 -12.68 9.39
CA VAL A 98 -4.74 -12.06 9.07
C VAL A 98 -4.33 -11.11 10.19
N THR A 99 -5.22 -10.24 10.63
CA THR A 99 -4.96 -9.22 11.66
C THR A 99 -4.62 -9.88 13.00
N GLU A 100 -5.41 -10.86 13.44
CA GLU A 100 -5.19 -11.62 14.68
C GLU A 100 -3.85 -12.36 14.66
N ARG A 101 -3.59 -13.11 13.57
CA ARG A 101 -2.41 -13.97 13.45
C ARG A 101 -1.12 -13.17 13.35
N THR A 102 -1.12 -12.07 12.59
CA THR A 102 0.04 -11.18 12.49
C THR A 102 0.35 -10.50 13.82
N ALA A 103 -0.67 -10.00 14.53
CA ALA A 103 -0.50 -9.43 15.86
C ALA A 103 0.09 -10.46 16.85
N SER A 104 -0.44 -11.69 16.87
CA SER A 104 0.07 -12.79 17.69
C SER A 104 1.49 -13.20 17.30
N GLY A 105 1.87 -13.03 16.02
CA GLY A 105 3.23 -13.25 15.49
C GLY A 105 4.21 -12.11 15.78
N GLY A 106 3.78 -11.05 16.50
CA GLY A 106 4.60 -9.90 16.86
C GLY A 106 4.77 -8.88 15.72
N PHE A 107 3.85 -8.88 14.75
CA PHE A 107 3.81 -7.87 13.70
C PHE A 107 2.80 -6.79 14.04
N GLU A 108 3.14 -5.55 13.76
CA GLU A 108 2.24 -4.41 13.77
C GLU A 108 1.74 -4.12 12.36
N ARG A 109 0.42 -4.03 12.18
CA ARG A 109 -0.17 -3.50 10.96
C ARG A 109 0.01 -1.99 10.95
N TYR A 110 0.93 -1.45 10.17
CA TYR A 110 1.23 -0.01 10.17
C TYR A 110 0.55 0.76 9.03
N GLU A 111 0.08 0.03 7.99
CA GLU A 111 -0.72 0.59 6.89
C GLU A 111 -1.70 -0.48 6.36
N VAL A 112 -2.43 -0.21 5.29
CA VAL A 112 -3.56 -1.02 4.79
C VAL A 112 -3.20 -2.48 4.57
N SER A 113 -2.04 -2.78 3.97
CA SER A 113 -1.64 -4.14 3.59
C SER A 113 -0.31 -4.58 4.17
N ALA A 114 0.39 -3.72 4.93
CA ALA A 114 1.74 -4.00 5.40
C ALA A 114 1.81 -4.18 6.91
N TYR A 115 2.54 -5.21 7.29
CA TYR A 115 2.72 -5.68 8.65
C TYR A 115 4.23 -5.83 8.92
N ALA A 116 4.73 -5.28 10.00
CA ALA A 116 6.16 -5.29 10.29
C ALA A 116 6.43 -5.58 11.75
N LYS A 117 7.53 -6.28 12.04
CA LYS A 117 8.14 -6.30 13.36
C LYS A 117 8.77 -4.95 13.66
N ASP A 118 8.98 -4.65 14.93
CA ASP A 118 9.59 -3.38 15.35
C ASP A 118 10.91 -3.10 14.60
N GLY A 119 11.07 -1.86 14.10
CA GLY A 119 12.22 -1.44 13.31
C GLY A 119 12.25 -1.88 11.85
N HIS A 120 11.29 -2.70 11.37
CA HIS A 120 11.30 -3.28 10.01
C HIS A 120 10.23 -2.73 9.08
N ARG A 121 9.59 -1.60 9.40
CA ARG A 121 8.67 -0.95 8.45
C ARG A 121 9.38 -0.59 7.16
N CYS A 122 8.75 -0.82 6.01
CA CYS A 122 9.31 -0.50 4.70
C CYS A 122 9.42 1.02 4.53
N ARG A 123 10.64 1.55 4.54
CA ARG A 123 10.91 3.00 4.40
C ARG A 123 10.40 3.57 3.10
N HIS A 124 10.44 2.78 2.02
CA HIS A 124 9.90 3.19 0.72
C HIS A 124 8.38 3.39 0.78
N ASN A 125 7.64 2.45 1.38
CA ASN A 125 6.20 2.56 1.57
C ASN A 125 5.85 3.74 2.47
N VAL A 126 6.53 3.88 3.63
CA VAL A 126 6.32 5.02 4.54
C VAL A 126 6.57 6.35 3.84
N ASN A 127 7.62 6.44 3.00
CA ASN A 127 7.86 7.65 2.22
C ASN A 127 6.70 7.99 1.30
N TYR A 128 6.08 7.00 0.62
CA TYR A 128 4.88 7.22 -0.19
C TYR A 128 3.69 7.70 0.66
N TRP A 129 3.44 7.04 1.77
CA TRP A 129 2.31 7.37 2.65
C TRP A 129 2.48 8.73 3.34
N GLN A 130 3.70 9.18 3.56
CA GLN A 130 4.02 10.53 4.00
C GLN A 130 4.09 11.56 2.87
N PHE A 131 3.57 11.23 1.70
CA PHE A 131 3.58 12.08 0.51
C PHE A 131 4.99 12.58 0.14
N GLY A 132 6.02 11.76 0.38
CA GLY A 132 7.42 12.05 0.08
C GLY A 132 7.72 12.00 -1.41
N ASP A 133 8.88 12.54 -1.78
CA ASP A 133 9.36 12.51 -3.15
C ASP A 133 10.06 11.19 -3.46
N TYR A 134 10.01 10.81 -4.73
CA TYR A 134 10.70 9.63 -5.23
C TYR A 134 11.04 9.75 -6.71
N LEU A 135 12.16 9.13 -7.11
CA LEU A 135 12.61 9.07 -8.49
C LEU A 135 12.15 7.80 -9.16
N GLY A 136 11.52 7.93 -10.32
CA GLY A 136 11.20 6.79 -11.18
C GLY A 136 12.42 6.35 -11.98
N LEU A 137 12.93 5.15 -11.74
CA LEU A 137 14.01 4.53 -12.51
C LEU A 137 13.52 3.23 -13.12
N GLY A 138 13.75 3.07 -14.42
CA GLY A 138 13.31 1.90 -15.18
C GLY A 138 12.14 2.20 -16.14
N ALA A 139 11.88 1.24 -17.05
CA ALA A 139 10.79 1.33 -18.01
C ALA A 139 9.44 1.39 -17.31
N GLY A 140 8.61 2.37 -17.67
CA GLY A 140 7.28 2.58 -17.09
C GLY A 140 7.29 3.12 -15.66
N ALA A 141 8.44 3.45 -15.09
CA ALA A 141 8.53 3.95 -13.72
C ALA A 141 7.90 5.34 -13.59
N HIS A 142 7.26 5.57 -12.45
CA HIS A 142 6.69 6.84 -12.06
C HIS A 142 7.61 7.56 -11.07
N GLY A 143 7.62 8.88 -11.10
CA GLY A 143 8.31 9.74 -10.15
C GLY A 143 7.41 10.85 -9.64
N LYS A 144 7.68 11.35 -8.44
CA LYS A 144 7.03 12.53 -7.86
C LYS A 144 8.10 13.44 -7.29
N LEU A 145 8.06 14.70 -7.66
CA LEU A 145 9.00 15.73 -7.20
C LEU A 145 8.21 16.93 -6.69
N SER A 146 8.49 17.36 -5.47
CA SER A 146 7.89 18.52 -4.85
C SER A 146 8.83 19.71 -4.90
N PHE A 147 8.34 20.85 -5.37
CA PHE A 147 9.00 22.13 -5.40
C PHE A 147 8.20 23.12 -4.55
N ALA A 148 8.78 24.26 -4.21
CA ALA A 148 8.12 25.25 -3.34
C ALA A 148 6.73 25.71 -3.83
N HIS A 149 6.46 25.63 -5.12
CA HIS A 149 5.22 26.15 -5.73
C HIS A 149 4.44 25.11 -6.56
N ARG A 150 4.95 23.89 -6.73
CA ARG A 150 4.32 22.83 -7.53
C ARG A 150 4.75 21.44 -7.10
N VAL A 151 3.94 20.47 -7.40
CA VAL A 151 4.25 19.04 -7.34
C VAL A 151 4.18 18.50 -8.76
N THR A 152 5.26 17.89 -9.23
CA THR A 152 5.36 17.35 -10.58
C THR A 152 5.37 15.82 -10.55
N ARG A 153 4.61 15.21 -11.44
CA ARG A 153 4.61 13.79 -11.71
C ARG A 153 5.33 13.51 -13.01
N GLN A 154 6.23 12.50 -13.01
CA GLN A 154 6.95 12.05 -14.19
C GLN A 154 6.63 10.58 -14.46
N VAL A 155 6.54 10.21 -15.74
CA VAL A 155 6.40 8.81 -16.18
C VAL A 155 7.50 8.52 -17.19
N ARG A 156 8.18 7.40 -17.02
CA ARG A 156 9.19 6.92 -17.97
C ARG A 156 8.53 6.16 -19.11
N TRP A 157 9.22 6.06 -20.25
CA TRP A 157 8.77 5.23 -21.37
C TRP A 157 8.50 3.81 -20.90
N ARG A 158 7.31 3.27 -21.24
CA ARG A 158 6.84 1.97 -20.72
C ARG A 158 7.52 0.78 -21.41
N GLU A 159 7.77 0.89 -22.72
CA GLU A 159 8.42 -0.18 -23.47
C GLU A 159 9.91 -0.19 -23.18
N PRO A 160 10.53 -1.34 -22.77
CA PRO A 160 11.92 -1.39 -22.30
C PRO A 160 12.96 -0.89 -23.30
N ASN A 161 12.88 -1.30 -24.58
CA ASN A 161 13.85 -0.89 -25.58
C ASN A 161 13.76 0.61 -25.86
N MET A 162 12.53 1.14 -25.98
CA MET A 162 12.31 2.57 -26.12
C MET A 162 12.81 3.36 -24.91
N TYR A 163 12.58 2.85 -23.69
CA TYR A 163 13.12 3.48 -22.48
C TYR A 163 14.65 3.57 -22.52
N MET A 164 15.33 2.48 -22.88
CA MET A 164 16.80 2.47 -23.00
C MET A 164 17.29 3.45 -24.06
N GLU A 165 16.74 3.39 -25.26
CA GLU A 165 17.11 4.29 -26.38
C GLU A 165 16.91 5.77 -26.00
N ARG A 166 15.71 6.11 -25.49
CA ARG A 166 15.37 7.48 -25.14
C ARG A 166 16.17 8.00 -23.95
N THR A 167 16.46 7.14 -22.98
CA THR A 167 17.28 7.51 -21.81
C THR A 167 18.73 7.82 -22.21
N LEU A 168 19.31 7.03 -23.11
CA LEU A 168 20.66 7.30 -23.65
C LEU A 168 20.69 8.61 -24.45
N ALA A 169 19.59 9.00 -25.08
CA ALA A 169 19.44 10.28 -25.76
C ALA A 169 19.07 11.47 -24.83
N GLY A 170 19.03 11.27 -23.50
CA GLY A 170 18.64 12.30 -22.53
C GLY A 170 17.12 12.57 -22.45
N GLN A 171 16.28 11.70 -23.05
CA GLN A 171 14.83 11.86 -23.17
C GLN A 171 14.08 10.71 -22.46
N GLY A 172 14.55 10.28 -21.31
CA GLY A 172 13.98 9.13 -20.57
C GLY A 172 12.58 9.35 -19.99
N VAL A 173 12.11 10.61 -19.89
CA VAL A 173 10.76 10.96 -19.45
C VAL A 173 9.82 10.96 -20.67
N SER A 174 8.72 10.19 -20.57
CA SER A 174 7.69 10.15 -21.63
C SER A 174 6.57 11.16 -21.38
N ASN A 175 6.27 11.43 -20.12
CA ASN A 175 5.28 12.41 -19.71
C ASN A 175 5.70 13.09 -18.42
N GLU A 176 5.48 14.41 -18.35
CA GLU A 176 5.64 15.21 -17.15
C GLU A 176 4.42 16.13 -17.01
N SER A 177 3.84 16.18 -15.83
CA SER A 177 2.69 17.02 -15.53
C SER A 177 2.72 17.52 -14.10
N ASP A 178 2.28 18.74 -13.90
CA ASP A 178 2.07 19.29 -12.56
C ASP A 178 0.72 18.86 -12.01
N VAL A 179 0.69 18.50 -10.73
CA VAL A 179 -0.56 18.22 -10.01
C VAL A 179 -1.29 19.53 -9.77
N ALA A 180 -2.56 19.59 -10.16
CA ALA A 180 -3.37 20.79 -9.93
C ALA A 180 -3.48 21.06 -8.42
N ARG A 181 -3.31 22.34 -8.03
CA ARG A 181 -3.33 22.72 -6.59
C ARG A 181 -4.62 22.28 -5.87
N ALA A 182 -5.75 22.27 -6.59
CA ALA A 182 -7.03 21.83 -6.05
C ALA A 182 -7.08 20.31 -5.76
N GLN A 183 -6.24 19.51 -6.41
CA GLN A 183 -6.17 18.06 -6.23
C GLN A 183 -5.19 17.64 -5.12
N LEU A 184 -4.27 18.52 -4.73
CA LEU A 184 -3.26 18.20 -3.70
C LEU A 184 -3.84 17.76 -2.35
N PRO A 185 -4.95 18.36 -1.83
CA PRO A 185 -5.57 17.89 -0.61
C PRO A 185 -5.98 16.41 -0.68
N PHE A 186 -6.67 16.03 -1.74
CA PHE A 186 -7.10 14.64 -1.95
C PHE A 186 -5.90 13.71 -2.15
N GLU A 187 -4.93 14.06 -3.02
CA GLU A 187 -3.75 13.23 -3.24
C GLU A 187 -2.91 13.02 -1.97
N PHE A 188 -2.79 14.04 -1.13
CA PHE A 188 -2.12 13.91 0.15
C PHE A 188 -2.88 12.95 1.08
N MET A 189 -4.18 13.15 1.26
CA MET A 189 -5.01 12.35 2.15
C MET A 189 -5.17 10.91 1.67
N LEU A 190 -5.21 10.68 0.34
CA LEU A 190 -5.21 9.35 -0.26
C LEU A 190 -3.99 8.51 0.18
N ASN A 191 -2.87 9.16 0.44
CA ASN A 191 -1.66 8.53 0.94
C ASN A 191 -1.60 8.54 2.48
N ALA A 192 -1.72 9.69 3.12
CA ALA A 192 -1.43 9.86 4.54
C ALA A 192 -2.41 9.10 5.46
N LEU A 193 -3.68 9.01 5.09
CA LEU A 193 -4.70 8.27 5.84
C LEU A 193 -4.53 6.74 5.78
N ARG A 194 -3.63 6.23 4.95
CA ARG A 194 -3.27 4.81 4.94
C ARG A 194 -2.44 4.40 6.17
N LEU A 195 -1.75 5.34 6.81
CA LEU A 195 -0.98 5.08 8.02
C LEU A 195 -1.89 4.95 9.23
N ARG A 196 -1.86 3.79 9.90
CA ARG A 196 -2.66 3.57 11.13
C ARG A 196 -2.27 4.49 12.26
N GLU A 197 -1.01 4.85 12.37
CA GLU A 197 -0.53 5.84 13.36
C GLU A 197 -0.90 7.27 12.98
N GLY A 198 -1.29 7.50 11.71
CA GLY A 198 -1.61 8.83 11.21
C GLY A 198 -0.36 9.67 10.91
N PHE A 199 -0.52 10.99 10.95
CA PHE A 199 0.51 11.95 10.56
C PHE A 199 0.38 13.28 11.31
N ALA A 200 1.49 14.01 11.46
CA ALA A 200 1.48 15.38 11.96
C ALA A 200 0.78 16.30 10.95
N LEU A 201 -0.16 17.13 11.41
CA LEU A 201 -0.93 18.01 10.52
C LEU A 201 -0.04 19.00 9.76
N THR A 202 1.12 19.37 10.31
CA THR A 202 2.13 20.20 9.64
C THR A 202 2.68 19.57 8.37
N LEU A 203 2.70 18.24 8.29
CA LEU A 203 3.18 17.50 7.12
C LEU A 203 2.40 17.88 5.85
N PHE A 204 1.09 18.15 5.96
CA PHE A 204 0.30 18.63 4.83
C PHE A 204 0.86 19.93 4.24
N THR A 205 1.12 20.90 5.11
CA THR A 205 1.67 22.20 4.66
C THR A 205 3.07 22.04 4.07
N GLU A 206 3.91 21.22 4.70
CA GLU A 206 5.29 20.95 4.25
C GLU A 206 5.33 20.27 2.88
N ARG A 207 4.42 19.31 2.63
CA ARG A 207 4.42 18.49 1.40
C ARG A 207 3.62 19.10 0.26
N CYS A 208 2.54 19.81 0.57
CA CYS A 208 1.64 20.36 -0.44
C CYS A 208 1.88 21.87 -0.70
N GLY A 209 2.55 22.58 0.21
CA GLY A 209 2.68 24.04 0.12
C GLY A 209 1.34 24.77 0.20
N LEU A 210 0.33 24.15 0.84
CA LEU A 210 -1.01 24.70 1.00
C LEU A 210 -1.28 25.04 2.46
N PRO A 211 -2.10 26.07 2.75
CA PRO A 211 -2.51 26.37 4.12
C PRO A 211 -3.48 25.29 4.64
N LEU A 212 -3.51 25.09 5.96
CA LEU A 212 -4.41 24.12 6.61
C LEU A 212 -5.89 24.41 6.34
N SER A 213 -6.25 25.66 6.04
CA SER A 213 -7.63 26.01 5.65
C SER A 213 -8.14 25.25 4.43
N ALA A 214 -7.24 24.73 3.57
CA ALA A 214 -7.62 23.93 2.41
C ALA A 214 -8.25 22.58 2.78
N ILE A 215 -7.95 22.06 3.97
CA ILE A 215 -8.43 20.75 4.46
C ILE A 215 -9.27 20.87 5.75
N ALA A 216 -9.44 22.06 6.31
CA ALA A 216 -10.10 22.25 7.61
C ALA A 216 -11.52 21.69 7.63
N LYS A 217 -12.37 22.07 6.66
CA LYS A 217 -13.75 21.60 6.59
C LYS A 217 -13.89 20.07 6.43
N PRO A 218 -13.18 19.42 5.48
CA PRO A 218 -13.17 17.96 5.39
C PRO A 218 -12.68 17.27 6.67
N LEU A 219 -11.65 17.80 7.34
CA LEU A 219 -11.17 17.26 8.60
C LEU A 219 -12.23 17.35 9.71
N ASP A 220 -12.91 18.50 9.84
CA ASP A 220 -14.00 18.69 10.82
C ASP A 220 -15.16 17.72 10.55
N GLU A 221 -15.47 17.48 9.28
CA GLU A 221 -16.49 16.52 8.87
C GLU A 221 -16.08 15.07 9.20
N ALA A 222 -14.82 14.69 8.90
CA ALA A 222 -14.29 13.37 9.20
C ALA A 222 -14.30 13.09 10.72
N GLU A 223 -13.89 14.07 11.52
CA GLU A 223 -13.90 13.97 12.99
C GLU A 223 -15.36 13.87 13.52
N ARG A 224 -16.28 14.69 13.03
CA ARG A 224 -17.70 14.64 13.39
C ARG A 224 -18.33 13.28 13.04
N LYS A 225 -17.90 12.64 11.97
CA LYS A 225 -18.33 11.28 11.58
C LYS A 225 -17.64 10.18 12.40
N GLY A 226 -16.67 10.52 13.24
CA GLY A 226 -15.88 9.55 14.01
C GLY A 226 -14.95 8.71 13.15
N LEU A 227 -14.52 9.23 12.01
CA LEU A 227 -13.59 8.54 11.11
C LEU A 227 -12.12 8.86 11.39
N ILE A 228 -11.85 10.02 12.00
CA ILE A 228 -10.53 10.41 12.49
C ILE A 228 -10.61 10.90 13.92
N GLU A 229 -9.47 10.91 14.59
CA GLU A 229 -9.24 11.62 15.84
C GLU A 229 -8.08 12.60 15.68
N ARG A 230 -8.21 13.73 16.40
CA ARG A 230 -7.15 14.74 16.50
C ARG A 230 -6.60 14.71 17.92
N THR A 231 -5.30 14.70 18.02
CA THR A 231 -4.57 14.78 19.30
C THR A 231 -3.49 15.84 19.22
N GLY A 232 -2.93 16.24 20.37
CA GLY A 232 -1.89 17.27 20.43
C GLY A 232 -2.43 18.68 20.70
N ALA A 233 -1.52 19.63 20.87
CA ALA A 233 -1.83 21.04 21.07
C ALA A 233 -2.06 21.76 19.73
N PRO A 234 -2.77 22.91 19.71
CA PRO A 234 -2.89 23.75 18.52
C PRO A 234 -1.52 24.05 17.89
N GLY A 235 -1.38 23.77 16.60
CA GLY A 235 -0.14 23.91 15.85
C GLY A 235 0.82 22.71 15.91
N ALA A 236 0.53 21.70 16.74
CA ALA A 236 1.24 20.43 16.83
C ALA A 236 0.25 19.24 16.81
N GLU A 237 -0.81 19.40 16.05
CA GLU A 237 -1.88 18.39 15.96
C GLU A 237 -1.42 17.17 15.17
N TRP A 238 -1.89 16.02 15.62
CA TRP A 238 -1.71 14.73 14.96
C TRP A 238 -3.06 14.18 14.53
N ILE A 239 -3.17 13.78 13.31
CA ILE A 239 -4.39 13.21 12.70
C ILE A 239 -4.20 11.72 12.56
N ARG A 240 -5.14 10.94 13.07
CA ARG A 240 -5.14 9.48 12.95
C ARG A 240 -6.51 8.97 12.54
N PRO A 241 -6.62 8.03 11.57
CA PRO A 241 -7.85 7.29 11.36
C PRO A 241 -8.25 6.54 12.64
N THR A 242 -9.52 6.56 12.99
CA THR A 242 -10.09 5.61 13.97
C THR A 242 -10.14 4.21 13.36
N GLU A 243 -10.42 3.16 14.14
CA GLU A 243 -10.67 1.82 13.58
C GLU A 243 -11.77 1.88 12.52
N ARG A 244 -12.89 2.55 12.82
CA ARG A 244 -13.97 2.78 11.85
C ARG A 244 -13.49 3.55 10.61
N GLY A 245 -12.68 4.58 10.78
CA GLY A 245 -12.15 5.35 9.63
C GLY A 245 -11.19 4.54 8.79
N PHE A 246 -10.51 3.57 9.38
CA PHE A 246 -9.62 2.67 8.67
C PHE A 246 -10.39 1.57 7.92
N ASP A 247 -11.50 1.07 8.49
CA ASP A 247 -12.40 0.12 7.82
C ASP A 247 -13.15 0.77 6.64
N PHE A 248 -13.52 2.04 6.78
CA PHE A 248 -14.18 2.85 5.75
C PHE A 248 -13.21 3.87 5.13
N LEU A 249 -11.99 3.43 4.81
CA LEU A 249 -10.92 4.32 4.37
C LEU A 249 -11.26 5.06 3.06
N ASN A 250 -11.93 4.41 2.13
CA ASN A 250 -12.35 5.04 0.87
C ASN A 250 -13.35 6.19 1.13
N ASP A 251 -14.36 5.95 1.97
CA ASP A 251 -15.35 6.98 2.35
C ASP A 251 -14.68 8.15 3.09
N LEU A 252 -13.68 7.85 3.93
CA LEU A 252 -12.90 8.89 4.61
C LEU A 252 -12.08 9.71 3.61
N GLN A 253 -11.43 9.08 2.64
CA GLN A 253 -10.63 9.76 1.63
C GLN A 253 -11.48 10.60 0.68
N GLU A 254 -12.68 10.14 0.33
CA GLU A 254 -13.63 10.87 -0.54
C GLU A 254 -14.07 12.23 0.02
N LEU A 255 -14.01 12.43 1.33
CA LEU A 255 -14.31 13.74 1.94
C LEU A 255 -13.36 14.85 1.47
N PHE A 256 -12.21 14.51 0.90
CA PHE A 256 -11.19 15.45 0.46
C PHE A 256 -11.15 15.68 -1.06
N LEU A 257 -12.12 15.10 -1.81
CA LEU A 257 -12.29 15.30 -3.26
C LEU A 257 -12.73 16.73 -3.62
#